data_ea37811853e4bc1fbc4c5daac8deb68c
#
_entry.id   ea37811853e4bc1fbc4c5daac8deb68c
#
_cell.length_a   1.000
_cell.length_b   1.000
_cell.length_c   1.000
_cell.angle_alpha   90.00
_cell.angle_beta   90.00
_cell.angle_gamma   90.00
#
_symmetry.space_group_name_H-M   'P 1'
#
loop_
_entity.id
_entity.type
_entity.pdbx_description
1 polymer ?
#
loop_
_entity_poly.entity_id
_entity_poly.type
_entity_poly.pdbx_seq_one_letter_code
_entity_poly.pdbx_strand_id
1 'polypeptide(L)'
;MKIVKSILAKNSCYLAGRTLKVKGLMLYSVGCAQPSAQAFINSWNRREHKNSCVHAFVDGNTGTVYQTLPWNYRGWHCGGSANGTHIGVEMCEPSCISYQNGKVICKDKKMQKSSEKDI
;
A
#
# COMPACT_ATOMS: atom_id res chain seq x y z
N MET A 1 -13.83 3.63 -9.05
CA MET A 1 -12.49 3.53 -8.41
C MET A 1 -11.46 4.13 -9.34
N LYS A 2 -10.63 5.02 -8.82
CA LYS A 2 -9.56 5.65 -9.61
C LYS A 2 -8.25 4.89 -9.37
N ILE A 3 -7.61 4.47 -10.45
CA ILE A 3 -6.28 3.85 -10.41
C ILE A 3 -5.31 4.76 -11.14
N VAL A 4 -4.24 5.14 -10.46
CA VAL A 4 -3.18 5.98 -11.00
C VAL A 4 -1.89 5.16 -11.05
N LYS A 5 -1.22 5.13 -12.20
CA LYS A 5 0.08 4.48 -12.32
C LYS A 5 1.17 5.37 -11.72
N SER A 6 1.86 4.84 -10.73
CA SER A 6 2.99 5.50 -10.06
C SER A 6 4.10 4.47 -9.86
N ILE A 7 4.57 3.91 -10.95
CA ILE A 7 5.51 2.79 -10.94
C ILE A 7 6.81 3.18 -10.21
N LEU A 8 7.24 2.31 -9.30
CA LEU A 8 8.48 2.47 -8.54
C LEU A 8 9.70 2.10 -9.39
N ALA A 9 9.95 2.87 -10.43
CA ALA A 9 10.95 2.54 -11.45
C ALA A 9 12.39 2.50 -10.91
N LYS A 10 12.64 3.07 -9.74
CA LYS A 10 13.95 3.05 -9.08
C LYS A 10 14.06 1.96 -8.02
N ASN A 11 12.96 1.33 -7.64
CA ASN A 11 12.94 0.29 -6.62
C ASN A 11 13.58 -1.00 -7.16
N SER A 12 14.27 -1.72 -6.29
CA SER A 12 15.00 -2.94 -6.67
C SER A 12 14.09 -4.03 -7.26
N CYS A 13 12.84 -4.13 -6.81
CA CYS A 13 11.89 -5.12 -7.34
C CYS A 13 11.53 -4.84 -8.79
N TYR A 14 11.32 -3.56 -9.13
CA TYR A 14 11.05 -3.19 -10.52
C TYR A 14 12.27 -3.45 -11.40
N LEU A 15 13.46 -3.07 -10.93
CA LEU A 15 14.70 -3.24 -11.67
C LEU A 15 15.05 -4.72 -11.88
N ALA A 16 14.70 -5.59 -10.94
CA ALA A 16 14.91 -7.03 -11.07
C ALA A 16 14.01 -7.64 -12.13
N GLY A 17 12.82 -7.09 -12.35
CA GLY A 17 11.90 -7.51 -13.41
C GLY A 17 11.42 -8.95 -13.30
N ARG A 18 11.40 -9.52 -12.10
CA ARG A 18 10.93 -10.90 -11.90
C ARG A 18 9.44 -10.98 -12.12
N THR A 19 9.00 -12.09 -12.70
CA THR A 19 7.59 -12.30 -12.98
C THR A 19 6.87 -13.00 -11.83
N LEU A 20 5.56 -12.80 -11.80
CA LEU A 20 4.63 -13.34 -10.82
C LEU A 20 3.49 -14.03 -11.55
N LYS A 21 3.16 -15.25 -11.16
CA LYS A 21 1.93 -15.90 -11.60
C LYS A 21 0.85 -15.65 -10.56
N VAL A 22 -0.07 -14.73 -10.86
CA VAL A 22 -1.07 -14.26 -9.91
C VAL A 22 -2.03 -15.41 -9.53
N LYS A 23 -2.06 -15.75 -8.23
CA LYS A 23 -2.98 -16.72 -7.64
C LYS A 23 -3.84 -16.12 -6.54
N GLY A 24 -3.52 -14.93 -6.06
CA GLY A 24 -4.26 -14.31 -4.98
C GLY A 24 -3.81 -12.90 -4.69
N LEU A 25 -4.39 -12.33 -3.66
CA LEU A 25 -4.19 -10.96 -3.22
C LEU A 25 -3.91 -10.96 -1.72
N MET A 26 -2.89 -10.22 -1.31
CA MET A 26 -2.60 -9.97 0.11
C MET A 26 -2.82 -8.50 0.41
N LEU A 27 -3.65 -8.22 1.39
CA LEU A 27 -3.95 -6.87 1.86
C LEU A 27 -3.20 -6.59 3.15
N TYR A 28 -2.55 -5.43 3.21
CA TYR A 28 -1.82 -4.98 4.39
C TYR A 28 -2.36 -3.64 4.83
N SER A 29 -2.31 -3.39 6.15
CA SER A 29 -2.51 -2.05 6.69
C SER A 29 -1.14 -1.50 7.10
N VAL A 30 -0.88 -0.24 6.79
CA VAL A 30 0.41 0.39 7.15
C VAL A 30 0.56 0.57 8.66
N GLY A 31 -0.54 0.54 9.42
CA GLY A 31 -0.51 0.57 10.88
C GLY A 31 -0.21 1.92 11.50
N CYS A 32 -0.20 2.98 10.73
CA CYS A 32 0.04 4.34 11.22
C CYS A 32 -0.67 5.37 10.35
N ALA A 33 -1.02 6.50 10.95
CA ALA A 33 -1.60 7.61 10.22
C ALA A 33 -0.57 8.21 9.27
N GLN A 34 -0.97 8.45 8.03
CA GLN A 34 -0.12 9.05 7.02
C GLN A 34 -0.86 10.17 6.30
N PRO A 35 -0.15 11.23 5.89
CA PRO A 35 -0.78 12.32 5.15
C PRO A 35 -1.28 11.88 3.78
N SER A 36 -0.60 10.94 3.13
CA SER A 36 -0.99 10.44 1.82
C SER A 36 -0.21 9.19 1.45
N ALA A 37 -0.73 8.44 0.48
CA ALA A 37 0.00 7.33 -0.13
C ALA A 37 1.27 7.80 -0.84
N GLN A 38 1.29 9.03 -1.32
CA GLN A 38 2.44 9.60 -2.04
C GLN A 38 3.71 9.62 -1.17
N ALA A 39 3.57 9.77 0.15
CA ALA A 39 4.71 9.72 1.06
C ALA A 39 5.46 8.37 0.98
N PHE A 40 4.71 7.26 0.93
CA PHE A 40 5.30 5.93 0.77
C PHE A 40 5.89 5.75 -0.62
N ILE A 41 5.19 6.19 -1.66
CA ILE A 41 5.66 6.09 -3.04
C ILE A 41 7.00 6.79 -3.19
N ASN A 42 7.12 8.01 -2.69
CA ASN A 42 8.37 8.77 -2.75
C ASN A 42 9.50 8.08 -1.99
N SER A 43 9.19 7.54 -0.81
CA SER A 43 10.16 6.85 0.03
C SER A 43 10.65 5.53 -0.60
N TRP A 44 9.74 4.81 -1.24
CA TRP A 44 10.05 3.49 -1.79
C TRP A 44 10.61 3.53 -3.22
N ASN A 45 10.46 4.65 -3.92
CA ASN A 45 10.98 4.80 -5.28
C ASN A 45 12.44 5.27 -5.27
N ARG A 46 13.30 4.47 -4.66
CA ARG A 46 14.73 4.73 -4.51
C ARG A 46 15.52 3.45 -4.67
N ARG A 47 16.73 3.55 -5.20
CA ARG A 47 17.67 2.42 -5.27
C ARG A 47 18.05 1.91 -3.88
N GLU A 48 18.13 2.81 -2.91
CA GLU A 48 18.50 2.50 -1.53
C GLU A 48 17.40 1.75 -0.80
N HIS A 49 16.14 1.84 -1.26
CA HIS A 49 15.04 1.11 -0.66
C HIS A 49 15.04 -0.33 -1.17
N LYS A 50 15.60 -1.21 -0.35
CA LYS A 50 15.71 -2.63 -0.63
C LYS A 50 14.74 -3.42 0.23
N ASN A 51 14.39 -4.62 -0.22
CA ASN A 51 13.64 -5.61 0.55
C ASN A 51 12.17 -5.28 0.82
N SER A 52 11.59 -4.32 0.12
CA SER A 52 10.14 -4.20 0.13
C SER A 52 9.62 -3.49 -1.11
N CYS A 53 8.57 -4.05 -1.67
CA CYS A 53 7.78 -3.43 -2.71
C CYS A 53 6.43 -4.14 -2.80
N VAL A 54 5.39 -3.34 -3.01
CA VAL A 54 4.03 -3.81 -3.22
C VAL A 54 3.55 -3.37 -4.60
N HIS A 55 2.44 -3.92 -5.03
CA HIS A 55 1.87 -3.62 -6.35
C HIS A 55 1.02 -2.36 -6.33
N ALA A 56 0.47 -2.01 -5.18
CA ALA A 56 -0.36 -0.81 -5.05
C ALA A 56 -0.41 -0.30 -3.62
N PHE A 57 -0.62 1.01 -3.49
CA PHE A 57 -1.04 1.66 -2.26
C PHE A 57 -2.43 2.25 -2.45
N VAL A 58 -3.31 2.05 -1.48
CA VAL A 58 -4.61 2.70 -1.44
C VAL A 58 -4.54 3.88 -0.48
N ASP A 59 -4.86 5.07 -0.97
CA ASP A 59 -4.87 6.28 -0.14
C ASP A 59 -6.13 6.29 0.72
N GLY A 60 -5.96 6.32 2.04
CA GLY A 60 -7.08 6.29 2.98
C GLY A 60 -7.90 7.58 3.03
N ASN A 61 -7.37 8.69 2.49
CA ASN A 61 -8.09 9.96 2.48
C ASN A 61 -8.98 10.13 1.24
N THR A 62 -8.58 9.53 0.11
CA THR A 62 -9.25 9.73 -1.18
C THR A 62 -9.82 8.44 -1.79
N GLY A 63 -9.38 7.28 -1.33
CA GLY A 63 -9.72 6.00 -1.94
C GLY A 63 -9.01 5.74 -3.27
N THR A 64 -8.11 6.61 -3.68
CA THR A 64 -7.33 6.43 -4.92
C THR A 64 -6.36 5.26 -4.76
N VAL A 65 -6.27 4.42 -5.77
CA VAL A 65 -5.32 3.31 -5.83
C VAL A 65 -4.13 3.73 -6.68
N TYR A 66 -2.94 3.71 -6.09
CA TYR A 66 -1.69 4.00 -6.80
C TYR A 66 -0.99 2.69 -7.12
N GLN A 67 -0.95 2.35 -8.40
CA GLN A 67 -0.25 1.14 -8.87
C GLN A 67 1.25 1.42 -8.89
N THR A 68 2.01 0.65 -8.13
CA THR A 68 3.45 0.86 -7.92
C THR A 68 4.33 -0.16 -8.62
N LEU A 69 3.78 -1.30 -9.00
CA LEU A 69 4.45 -2.29 -9.84
C LEU A 69 3.47 -2.78 -10.92
N PRO A 70 3.99 -3.23 -12.09
CA PRO A 70 3.14 -3.98 -13.00
C PRO A 70 2.54 -5.20 -12.29
N TRP A 71 1.28 -5.51 -12.57
CA TRP A 71 0.57 -6.58 -11.85
C TRP A 71 1.23 -7.95 -11.97
N ASN A 72 1.96 -8.20 -13.04
CA ASN A 72 2.67 -9.45 -13.28
C ASN A 72 4.13 -9.44 -12.81
N TYR A 73 4.58 -8.39 -12.14
CA TYR A 73 5.90 -8.34 -11.54
C TYR A 73 5.85 -8.89 -10.12
N ARG A 74 6.91 -9.61 -9.75
CA ARG A 74 7.05 -10.13 -8.40
C ARG A 74 7.40 -9.01 -7.43
N GLY A 75 6.57 -8.81 -6.41
CA GLY A 75 6.85 -7.90 -5.32
C GLY A 75 7.66 -8.56 -4.21
N TRP A 76 7.91 -7.81 -3.17
CA TRP A 76 8.57 -8.30 -1.97
C TRP A 76 7.84 -7.72 -0.76
N HIS A 77 6.79 -8.41 -0.30
CA HIS A 77 5.88 -7.85 0.69
C HIS A 77 5.54 -8.80 1.85
N CYS A 78 5.71 -10.11 1.70
CA CYS A 78 5.34 -11.06 2.75
C CYS A 78 6.53 -11.86 3.29
N GLY A 79 7.74 -11.66 2.76
CA GLY A 79 8.94 -12.34 3.22
C GLY A 79 8.99 -13.84 2.92
N GLY A 80 8.06 -14.38 2.11
CA GLY A 80 7.98 -15.80 1.83
C GLY A 80 7.56 -16.12 0.41
N SER A 81 7.18 -17.38 0.19
CA SER A 81 6.84 -17.91 -1.14
C SER A 81 5.64 -17.21 -1.79
N ALA A 82 4.74 -16.62 -1.00
CA ALA A 82 3.59 -15.88 -1.53
C ALA A 82 3.99 -14.65 -2.34
N ASN A 83 5.22 -14.14 -2.21
CA ASN A 83 5.74 -13.10 -3.09
C ASN A 83 5.71 -13.52 -4.57
N GLY A 84 5.84 -14.81 -4.85
CA GLY A 84 5.81 -15.35 -6.21
C GLY A 84 4.42 -15.65 -6.76
N THR A 85 3.37 -15.47 -5.96
CA THR A 85 2.00 -15.87 -6.34
C THR A 85 0.94 -14.82 -5.99
N HIS A 86 1.24 -13.84 -5.17
CA HIS A 86 0.23 -12.89 -4.67
C HIS A 86 0.59 -11.45 -4.99
N ILE A 87 -0.42 -10.70 -5.41
CA ILE A 87 -0.35 -9.24 -5.49
C ILE A 87 -0.43 -8.71 -4.07
N GLY A 88 0.48 -7.80 -3.70
CA GLY A 88 0.47 -7.12 -2.42
C GLY A 88 -0.09 -5.72 -2.54
N VAL A 89 -1.00 -5.34 -1.65
CA VAL A 89 -1.60 -4.01 -1.59
C VAL A 89 -1.52 -3.48 -0.17
N GLU A 90 -0.91 -2.31 -0.01
CA GLU A 90 -0.88 -1.60 1.26
C GLU A 90 -2.03 -0.61 1.34
N MET A 91 -2.82 -0.70 2.39
CA MET A 91 -3.89 0.26 2.65
C MET A 91 -3.38 1.33 3.60
N CYS A 92 -3.24 2.54 3.09
CA CYS A 92 -2.82 3.70 3.88
C CYS A 92 -4.01 4.23 4.65
N GLU A 93 -3.84 4.41 5.94
CA GLU A 93 -4.91 4.87 6.81
C GLU A 93 -5.16 6.37 6.63
N PRO A 94 -6.40 6.84 6.88
CA PRO A 94 -6.72 8.26 6.80
C PRO A 94 -5.85 9.09 7.77
N SER A 95 -5.51 10.31 7.38
CA SER A 95 -4.69 11.20 8.20
C SER A 95 -5.34 11.59 9.52
N CYS A 96 -6.68 11.46 9.62
CA CYS A 96 -7.43 11.75 10.84
C CYS A 96 -7.22 10.71 11.95
N ILE A 97 -6.68 9.53 11.62
CA ILE A 97 -6.57 8.42 12.55
C ILE A 97 -5.37 8.59 13.48
N SER A 98 -5.59 8.32 14.76
CA SER A 98 -4.53 8.18 15.76
C SER A 98 -4.74 6.91 16.57
N TYR A 99 -3.65 6.35 17.07
CA TYR A 99 -3.67 5.16 17.92
C TYR A 99 -3.45 5.58 19.37
N GLN A 100 -4.45 5.36 20.22
CA GLN A 100 -4.39 5.69 21.65
C GLN A 100 -4.86 4.51 22.46
N ASN A 101 -4.00 4.02 23.38
CA ASN A 101 -4.32 2.91 24.29
C ASN A 101 -4.86 1.67 23.54
N GLY A 102 -4.27 1.35 22.40
CA GLY A 102 -4.70 0.22 21.58
C GLY A 102 -5.98 0.44 20.78
N LYS A 103 -6.52 1.65 20.80
CA LYS A 103 -7.73 2.00 20.06
C LYS A 103 -7.40 2.93 18.89
N VAL A 104 -8.15 2.78 17.80
CA VAL A 104 -8.07 3.66 16.64
C VAL A 104 -9.10 4.77 16.81
N ILE A 105 -8.64 6.01 16.77
CA ILE A 105 -9.50 7.19 16.94
C ILE A 105 -9.39 8.04 15.68
N CYS A 106 -10.55 8.42 15.10
CA CYS A 106 -10.64 9.35 14.00
C CYS A 106 -11.13 10.71 14.51
N LYS A 107 -10.32 11.76 14.29
CA LYS A 107 -10.65 13.11 14.73
C LYS A 107 -11.63 13.83 13.80
N ASP A 108 -11.82 13.32 12.58
CA ASP A 108 -12.76 13.88 11.62
C ASP A 108 -14.11 13.17 11.75
N LYS A 109 -15.13 13.89 12.20
CA LYS A 109 -16.46 13.32 12.41
C LYS A 109 -17.07 12.71 11.15
N LYS A 110 -16.80 13.27 9.98
CA LYS A 110 -17.31 12.78 8.72
C LYS A 110 -16.67 11.45 8.34
N MET A 111 -15.36 11.32 8.51
CA MET A 111 -14.63 10.08 8.26
C MET A 111 -14.96 9.03 9.32
N GLN A 112 -15.16 9.44 10.57
CA GLN A 112 -15.59 8.55 11.64
C GLN A 112 -16.93 7.89 11.33
N LYS A 113 -17.90 8.66 10.85
CA LYS A 113 -19.22 8.13 10.44
C LYS A 113 -19.10 7.13 9.29
N SER A 114 -18.20 7.40 8.33
CA SER A 114 -17.95 6.49 7.20
C SER A 114 -17.38 5.15 7.69
N SER A 115 -16.39 5.19 8.58
CA SER A 115 -15.78 3.97 9.11
C SER A 115 -16.74 3.15 9.98
N GLU A 116 -17.64 3.80 10.72
CA GLU A 116 -18.69 3.14 11.49
C GLU A 116 -19.69 2.38 10.60
N LYS A 117 -19.96 2.88 9.40
CA LYS A 117 -20.86 2.23 8.45
C LYS A 117 -20.24 1.00 7.79
N ASP A 118 -18.93 0.94 7.70
CA ASP A 118 -18.21 -0.12 7.01
C ASP A 118 -17.87 -1.30 7.94
N ILE A 119 -18.25 -1.21 9.19
CA ILE A 119 -18.08 -2.28 10.18
C ILE A 119 -19.36 -3.20 10.20
#